data_c9fc148aa0ca713c560a88282ac7fd5f
#
_entry.id   c9fc148aa0ca713c560a88282ac7fd5f
#
_cell.length_a   1.000
_cell.length_b   1.000
_cell.length_c   1.000
_cell.angle_alpha   90.00
_cell.angle_beta   90.00
_cell.angle_gamma   90.00
#
_symmetry.space_group_name_H-M   'P 1'
#
loop_
_entity.id
_entity.type
_entity.pdbx_description
1 polymer ?
#
loop_
_entity_poly.entity_id
_entity_poly.type
_entity_poly.pdbx_seq_one_letter_code
_entity_poly.pdbx_strand_id
1 'polypeptide(L)'
;MTAYESERAFAGEHELADCAVIVVTYRSAKDIAGLLDSLPAAADGLRLRVVVVDNESNDGIEQVVARYPGVRLVHSGGNLGYSGGINVGRQHRRAARSVLILNPDLQAAPGSIRRMYEVLSEPGVEAVVPRMRGDDGHTSPSLRREPSIARALADGLLGASWAGRPGWLSEMVWDPSVYEAPGPVEWATGAALLVSADADAAVGAWDDQRFFLYSEETDYCRRLRAEGYAIRYAPDAEVLHRGAGSGTSPDLVALNEVNRVRYYRKYHGPVASAVFRGVVILSELLRIRRPGNRRALHMLLSRRRWVNLPGATRTIR
;
A
#
# COMPACT_ATOMS: atom_id res chain seq x y z
N MET A 1 -20.08 -12.28 17.98
CA MET A 1 -20.78 -11.29 17.13
C MET A 1 -21.95 -11.99 16.45
N THR A 2 -23.14 -11.47 16.56
CA THR A 2 -24.35 -12.06 15.97
C THR A 2 -24.43 -11.68 14.49
N ALA A 3 -25.12 -12.49 13.65
CA ALA A 3 -25.36 -12.17 12.23
C ALA A 3 -26.00 -10.76 12.05
N TYR A 4 -26.78 -10.33 13.04
CA TYR A 4 -27.43 -9.01 13.08
C TYR A 4 -26.45 -7.84 13.23
N GLU A 5 -25.36 -8.00 13.98
CA GLU A 5 -24.31 -6.96 14.11
C GLU A 5 -23.46 -6.86 12.87
N SER A 6 -23.24 -7.98 12.18
CA SER A 6 -22.52 -8.03 10.90
C SER A 6 -23.29 -7.28 9.79
N GLU A 7 -24.60 -7.46 9.69
CA GLU A 7 -25.43 -6.77 8.68
C GLU A 7 -25.46 -5.25 8.86
N ARG A 8 -25.37 -4.75 10.11
CA ARG A 8 -25.35 -3.32 10.40
C ARG A 8 -24.02 -2.63 10.05
N ALA A 9 -22.93 -3.36 9.94
CA ALA A 9 -21.62 -2.77 9.61
C ALA A 9 -21.54 -2.36 8.14
N PHE A 10 -22.33 -2.96 7.23
CA PHE A 10 -22.27 -2.64 5.82
C PHE A 10 -23.34 -1.63 5.42
N ALA A 11 -22.93 -0.57 4.71
CA ALA A 11 -23.82 0.47 4.21
C ALA A 11 -24.68 -0.05 3.05
N GLY A 12 -25.98 0.26 3.09
CA GLY A 12 -26.92 -0.02 2.01
C GLY A 12 -26.54 0.68 0.71
N GLU A 13 -27.14 0.26 -0.41
CA GLU A 13 -26.72 0.69 -1.74
C GLU A 13 -26.77 2.20 -1.97
N HIS A 14 -27.74 2.89 -1.40
CA HIS A 14 -27.95 4.36 -1.54
C HIS A 14 -27.54 5.15 -0.30
N GLU A 15 -26.99 4.49 0.72
CA GLU A 15 -26.57 5.13 1.97
C GLU A 15 -25.18 5.76 1.80
N LEU A 16 -24.95 6.93 2.41
CA LEU A 16 -23.61 7.50 2.55
C LEU A 16 -22.82 6.65 3.56
N ALA A 17 -21.76 6.00 3.12
CA ALA A 17 -20.88 5.25 4.02
C ALA A 17 -19.91 6.19 4.75
N ASP A 18 -19.52 5.82 5.98
CA ASP A 18 -18.42 6.51 6.65
C ASP A 18 -17.09 6.17 5.99
N CYS A 19 -16.93 4.92 5.58
CA CYS A 19 -15.69 4.45 4.96
C CYS A 19 -15.98 3.50 3.78
N ALA A 20 -15.40 3.80 2.62
CA ALA A 20 -15.32 2.87 1.50
C ALA A 20 -14.03 2.07 1.60
N VAL A 21 -14.15 0.77 1.85
CA VAL A 21 -13.02 -0.17 1.92
C VAL A 21 -12.77 -0.74 0.52
N ILE A 22 -11.56 -0.58 0.01
CA ILE A 22 -11.13 -1.13 -1.28
C ILE A 22 -10.06 -2.18 -1.00
N VAL A 23 -10.31 -3.41 -1.45
CA VAL A 23 -9.39 -4.55 -1.34
C VAL A 23 -9.06 -5.04 -2.74
N VAL A 24 -7.79 -5.01 -3.11
CA VAL A 24 -7.34 -5.55 -4.40
C VAL A 24 -6.82 -6.97 -4.18
N THR A 25 -7.36 -7.94 -4.93
CA THR A 25 -6.97 -9.35 -4.84
C THR A 25 -6.28 -9.81 -6.12
N TYR A 26 -5.26 -10.61 -5.93
CA TYR A 26 -4.64 -11.40 -6.99
C TYR A 26 -4.15 -12.72 -6.41
N ARG A 27 -4.89 -13.81 -6.64
CA ARG A 27 -4.63 -15.14 -6.07
C ARG A 27 -4.66 -15.16 -4.54
N SER A 28 -5.62 -14.45 -3.94
CA SER A 28 -5.73 -14.24 -2.50
C SER A 28 -7.03 -14.81 -1.91
N ALA A 29 -7.71 -15.74 -2.60
CA ALA A 29 -8.97 -16.34 -2.11
C ALA A 29 -8.82 -17.01 -0.74
N LYS A 30 -7.64 -17.56 -0.42
CA LYS A 30 -7.33 -18.19 0.87
C LYS A 30 -7.18 -17.18 2.03
N ASP A 31 -6.83 -15.93 1.72
CA ASP A 31 -6.45 -14.93 2.74
C ASP A 31 -7.60 -13.97 3.05
N ILE A 32 -8.39 -13.58 2.02
CA ILE A 32 -9.39 -12.52 2.12
C ILE A 32 -10.51 -12.77 3.14
N ALA A 33 -10.86 -14.04 3.40
CA ALA A 33 -11.89 -14.37 4.37
C ALA A 33 -11.57 -13.82 5.79
N GLY A 34 -10.30 -13.95 6.22
CA GLY A 34 -9.85 -13.44 7.51
C GLY A 34 -9.97 -11.91 7.62
N LEU A 35 -9.73 -11.20 6.51
CA LEU A 35 -9.96 -9.75 6.46
C LEU A 35 -11.44 -9.43 6.57
N LEU A 36 -12.29 -10.02 5.71
CA LEU A 36 -13.72 -9.72 5.67
C LEU A 36 -14.41 -10.05 7.01
N ASP A 37 -14.03 -11.14 7.68
CA ASP A 37 -14.53 -11.52 9.01
C ASP A 37 -14.17 -10.48 10.09
N SER A 38 -13.03 -9.80 9.96
CA SER A 38 -12.55 -8.81 10.93
C SER A 38 -13.20 -7.43 10.80
N LEU A 39 -13.69 -7.07 9.60
CA LEU A 39 -14.18 -5.71 9.31
C LEU A 39 -15.32 -5.24 10.23
N PRO A 40 -16.36 -6.03 10.55
CA PRO A 40 -17.45 -5.55 11.39
C PRO A 40 -17.00 -5.14 12.80
N ALA A 41 -16.13 -5.93 13.43
CA ALA A 41 -15.59 -5.61 14.75
C ALA A 41 -14.62 -4.41 14.69
N ALA A 42 -13.84 -4.31 13.62
CA ALA A 42 -12.90 -3.20 13.42
C ALA A 42 -13.63 -1.87 13.15
N ALA A 43 -14.78 -1.92 12.50
CA ALA A 43 -15.60 -0.74 12.20
C ALA A 43 -16.23 -0.12 13.44
N ASP A 44 -16.58 -0.92 14.44
CA ASP A 44 -17.14 -0.48 15.73
C ASP A 44 -18.23 0.61 15.57
N GLY A 45 -19.28 0.27 14.83
CA GLY A 45 -20.42 1.15 14.56
C GLY A 45 -20.27 2.09 13.34
N LEU A 46 -19.13 2.17 12.67
CA LEU A 46 -19.03 2.84 11.36
C LEU A 46 -19.75 2.03 10.27
N ARG A 47 -20.29 2.74 9.30
CA ARG A 47 -20.91 2.16 8.11
C ARG A 47 -19.85 1.96 7.01
N LEU A 48 -19.56 0.72 6.68
CA LEU A 48 -18.57 0.36 5.67
C LEU A 48 -19.23 0.04 4.33
N ARG A 49 -18.59 0.44 3.25
CA ARG A 49 -18.88 -0.05 1.90
C ARG A 49 -17.67 -0.79 1.37
N VAL A 50 -17.78 -2.08 1.25
CA VAL A 50 -16.65 -2.94 0.87
C VAL A 50 -16.69 -3.28 -0.62
N VAL A 51 -15.61 -2.97 -1.32
CA VAL A 51 -15.39 -3.31 -2.72
C VAL A 51 -14.14 -4.18 -2.82
N VAL A 52 -14.31 -5.42 -3.19
CA VAL A 52 -13.23 -6.35 -3.52
C VAL A 52 -13.01 -6.29 -5.04
N VAL A 53 -11.80 -5.96 -5.45
CA VAL A 53 -11.41 -5.92 -6.87
C VAL A 53 -10.54 -7.12 -7.18
N ASP A 54 -11.07 -8.03 -7.98
CA ASP A 54 -10.33 -9.19 -8.46
C ASP A 54 -9.51 -8.85 -9.70
N ASN A 55 -8.19 -8.95 -9.58
CA ASN A 55 -7.23 -8.74 -10.66
C ASN A 55 -6.99 -10.01 -11.48
N GLU A 56 -8.08 -10.70 -11.89
CA GLU A 56 -8.01 -11.93 -12.69
C GLU A 56 -7.31 -13.09 -11.97
N SER A 57 -7.78 -13.38 -10.74
CA SER A 57 -7.15 -14.36 -9.84
C SER A 57 -7.32 -15.81 -10.31
N ASN A 58 -8.49 -16.18 -10.81
CA ASN A 58 -8.88 -17.57 -11.19
C ASN A 58 -8.62 -18.58 -10.05
N ASP A 59 -8.88 -18.19 -8.79
CA ASP A 59 -8.58 -18.95 -7.58
C ASP A 59 -9.81 -19.25 -6.71
N GLY A 60 -11.02 -18.95 -7.21
CA GLY A 60 -12.27 -19.18 -6.49
C GLY A 60 -12.68 -18.04 -5.57
N ILE A 61 -12.18 -16.83 -5.81
CA ILE A 61 -12.50 -15.64 -5.01
C ILE A 61 -14.01 -15.36 -4.97
N GLU A 62 -14.74 -15.67 -6.05
CA GLU A 62 -16.19 -15.49 -6.17
C GLU A 62 -16.94 -16.28 -5.07
N GLN A 63 -16.57 -17.55 -4.88
CA GLN A 63 -17.20 -18.41 -3.88
C GLN A 63 -16.90 -17.92 -2.45
N VAL A 64 -15.74 -17.31 -2.24
CA VAL A 64 -15.38 -16.74 -0.93
C VAL A 64 -16.21 -15.48 -0.68
N VAL A 65 -16.23 -14.53 -1.62
CA VAL A 65 -16.91 -13.24 -1.44
C VAL A 65 -18.44 -13.42 -1.39
N ALA A 66 -19.01 -14.39 -2.11
CA ALA A 66 -20.44 -14.69 -2.07
C ALA A 66 -20.99 -15.03 -0.66
N ARG A 67 -20.13 -15.38 0.29
CA ARG A 67 -20.49 -15.64 1.69
C ARG A 67 -20.69 -14.36 2.52
N TYR A 68 -20.33 -13.19 1.97
CA TYR A 68 -20.38 -11.90 2.65
C TYR A 68 -21.42 -10.97 2.02
N PRO A 69 -22.70 -11.02 2.45
CA PRO A 69 -23.72 -10.09 1.98
C PRO A 69 -23.29 -8.65 2.27
N GLY A 70 -23.42 -7.76 1.26
CA GLY A 70 -22.99 -6.37 1.37
C GLY A 70 -21.56 -6.09 0.91
N VAL A 71 -20.77 -7.13 0.62
CA VAL A 71 -19.46 -6.99 -0.06
C VAL A 71 -19.66 -7.07 -1.57
N ARG A 72 -19.18 -6.07 -2.29
CA ARG A 72 -19.24 -6.02 -3.74
C ARG A 72 -17.96 -6.58 -4.36
N LEU A 73 -18.08 -7.63 -5.16
CA LEU A 73 -16.98 -8.11 -6.01
C LEU A 73 -17.01 -7.40 -7.37
N VAL A 74 -15.86 -6.96 -7.84
CA VAL A 74 -15.65 -6.32 -9.15
C VAL A 74 -14.47 -7.00 -9.84
N HIS A 75 -14.68 -7.48 -11.06
CA HIS A 75 -13.59 -7.99 -11.90
C HIS A 75 -12.96 -6.83 -12.68
N SER A 76 -11.64 -6.72 -12.62
CA SER A 76 -10.88 -5.64 -13.30
C SER A 76 -10.73 -5.86 -14.81
N GLY A 77 -11.04 -7.06 -15.31
CA GLY A 77 -10.87 -7.44 -16.73
C GLY A 77 -9.42 -7.75 -17.12
N GLY A 78 -8.55 -7.99 -16.15
CA GLY A 78 -7.14 -8.33 -16.33
C GLY A 78 -6.32 -8.00 -15.09
N ASN A 79 -5.08 -8.47 -15.01
CA ASN A 79 -4.18 -8.06 -13.94
C ASN A 79 -3.68 -6.64 -14.17
N LEU A 80 -4.33 -5.67 -13.54
CA LEU A 80 -4.03 -4.24 -13.63
C LEU A 80 -2.94 -3.78 -12.64
N GLY A 81 -2.40 -4.70 -11.83
CA GLY A 81 -1.55 -4.38 -10.70
C GLY A 81 -2.30 -3.76 -9.52
N TYR A 82 -1.57 -3.38 -8.48
CA TYR A 82 -2.19 -2.83 -7.28
C TYR A 82 -2.81 -1.46 -7.52
N SER A 83 -2.08 -0.53 -8.13
CA SER A 83 -2.58 0.81 -8.47
C SER A 83 -3.81 0.77 -9.36
N GLY A 84 -3.79 -0.05 -10.41
CA GLY A 84 -4.92 -0.17 -11.33
C GLY A 84 -6.14 -0.79 -10.66
N GLY A 85 -5.95 -1.82 -9.82
CA GLY A 85 -7.00 -2.40 -9.01
C GLY A 85 -7.63 -1.38 -8.05
N ILE A 86 -6.81 -0.57 -7.35
CA ILE A 86 -7.32 0.51 -6.50
C ILE A 86 -8.15 1.51 -7.31
N ASN A 87 -7.70 1.91 -8.50
CA ASN A 87 -8.44 2.84 -9.36
C ASN A 87 -9.79 2.25 -9.80
N VAL A 88 -9.87 0.95 -10.10
CA VAL A 88 -11.14 0.27 -10.36
C VAL A 88 -12.03 0.31 -9.12
N GLY A 89 -11.50 -0.02 -7.93
CA GLY A 89 -12.25 0.06 -6.67
C GLY A 89 -12.79 1.45 -6.38
N ARG A 90 -12.00 2.49 -6.63
CA ARG A 90 -12.40 3.90 -6.48
C ARG A 90 -13.59 4.28 -7.36
N GLN A 91 -13.69 3.74 -8.58
CA GLN A 91 -14.84 3.96 -9.46
C GLN A 91 -16.12 3.29 -8.96
N HIS A 92 -15.99 2.21 -8.18
CA HIS A 92 -17.10 1.41 -7.68
C HIS A 92 -17.48 1.67 -6.21
N ARG A 93 -16.71 2.52 -5.49
CA ARG A 93 -16.89 2.79 -4.05
C ARG A 93 -18.15 3.56 -3.70
N ARG A 94 -18.81 4.23 -4.67
CA ARG A 94 -19.94 5.14 -4.46
C ARG A 94 -19.62 6.25 -3.44
N ALA A 95 -20.63 6.91 -2.87
CA ALA A 95 -20.44 7.98 -1.90
C ALA A 95 -19.98 7.42 -0.55
N ALA A 96 -18.85 7.94 -0.06
CA ALA A 96 -18.31 7.67 1.26
C ALA A 96 -17.52 8.90 1.76
N ARG A 97 -17.42 9.05 3.09
CA ARG A 97 -16.66 10.16 3.72
C ARG A 97 -15.16 9.95 3.68
N SER A 98 -14.73 8.69 3.59
CA SER A 98 -13.32 8.30 3.53
C SER A 98 -13.13 7.06 2.66
N VAL A 99 -11.88 6.81 2.27
CA VAL A 99 -11.46 5.64 1.48
C VAL A 99 -10.37 4.91 2.26
N LEU A 100 -10.58 3.65 2.54
CA LEU A 100 -9.62 2.76 3.20
C LEU A 100 -9.12 1.72 2.19
N ILE A 101 -7.84 1.76 1.89
CA ILE A 101 -7.18 0.75 1.08
C ILE A 101 -6.64 -0.32 2.02
N LEU A 102 -6.95 -1.60 1.77
CA LEU A 102 -6.46 -2.72 2.57
C LEU A 102 -5.94 -3.85 1.67
N ASN A 103 -4.84 -4.46 2.09
CA ASN A 103 -4.38 -5.71 1.50
C ASN A 103 -5.29 -6.88 1.90
N PRO A 104 -5.47 -7.90 1.06
CA PRO A 104 -6.36 -9.03 1.34
C PRO A 104 -5.85 -9.97 2.45
N ASP A 105 -4.57 -9.92 2.80
CA ASP A 105 -3.90 -10.75 3.82
C ASP A 105 -3.79 -10.07 5.19
N LEU A 106 -4.59 -9.02 5.41
CA LEU A 106 -4.71 -8.34 6.69
C LEU A 106 -5.83 -8.91 7.55
N GLN A 107 -5.71 -8.69 8.85
CA GLN A 107 -6.80 -8.78 9.82
C GLN A 107 -6.82 -7.48 10.65
N ALA A 108 -7.95 -6.80 10.66
CA ALA A 108 -8.10 -5.56 11.42
C ALA A 108 -8.52 -5.86 12.86
N ALA A 109 -7.80 -5.31 13.84
CA ALA A 109 -8.17 -5.49 15.25
C ALA A 109 -9.52 -4.79 15.57
N PRO A 110 -10.28 -5.27 16.55
CA PRO A 110 -11.53 -4.64 16.98
C PRO A 110 -11.33 -3.14 17.24
N GLY A 111 -12.21 -2.29 16.69
CA GLY A 111 -12.17 -0.84 16.81
C GLY A 111 -11.05 -0.14 16.02
N SER A 112 -10.19 -0.86 15.30
CA SER A 112 -9.05 -0.24 14.61
C SER A 112 -9.46 0.74 13.50
N ILE A 113 -10.49 0.41 12.71
CA ILE A 113 -10.99 1.31 11.65
C ILE A 113 -11.67 2.54 12.30
N ARG A 114 -12.40 2.35 13.40
CA ARG A 114 -12.96 3.46 14.19
C ARG A 114 -11.86 4.42 14.64
N ARG A 115 -10.79 3.91 15.26
CA ARG A 115 -9.66 4.75 15.71
C ARG A 115 -8.98 5.50 14.57
N MET A 116 -8.76 4.83 13.42
CA MET A 116 -8.24 5.53 12.24
C MET A 116 -9.17 6.66 11.79
N TYR A 117 -10.49 6.43 11.80
CA TYR A 117 -11.49 7.42 11.40
C TYR A 117 -11.55 8.61 12.38
N GLU A 118 -11.40 8.37 13.68
CA GLU A 118 -11.32 9.41 14.71
C GLU A 118 -10.07 10.30 14.49
N VAL A 119 -8.91 9.71 14.26
CA VAL A 119 -7.67 10.44 13.93
C VAL A 119 -7.80 11.22 12.62
N LEU A 120 -8.48 10.64 11.61
CA LEU A 120 -8.76 11.34 10.34
C LEU A 120 -9.64 12.59 10.54
N SER A 121 -10.45 12.62 11.61
CA SER A 121 -11.32 13.75 11.95
C SER A 121 -10.59 14.89 12.67
N GLU A 122 -9.30 14.73 13.01
CA GLU A 122 -8.48 15.78 13.59
C GLU A 122 -8.18 16.89 12.54
N PRO A 123 -8.15 18.16 12.94
CA PRO A 123 -7.89 19.27 12.00
C PRO A 123 -6.56 19.09 11.25
N GLY A 124 -6.62 19.16 9.93
CA GLY A 124 -5.46 19.09 9.03
C GLY A 124 -4.92 17.68 8.78
N VAL A 125 -5.55 16.64 9.34
CA VAL A 125 -5.23 15.24 9.05
C VAL A 125 -6.13 14.72 7.94
N GLU A 126 -5.54 14.35 6.83
CA GLU A 126 -6.29 13.87 5.65
C GLU A 126 -5.95 12.42 5.27
N ALA A 127 -4.93 11.84 5.91
CA ALA A 127 -4.61 10.43 5.76
C ALA A 127 -4.09 9.82 7.07
N VAL A 128 -4.41 8.54 7.29
CA VAL A 128 -4.03 7.80 8.51
C VAL A 128 -3.52 6.43 8.15
N VAL A 129 -2.43 6.02 8.80
CA VAL A 129 -1.87 4.68 8.71
C VAL A 129 -1.85 4.02 10.08
N PRO A 130 -2.22 2.74 10.20
CA PRO A 130 -2.28 2.03 11.48
C PRO A 130 -0.93 1.45 11.88
N ARG A 131 -0.85 0.95 13.11
CA ARG A 131 0.19 0.04 13.57
C ARG A 131 0.03 -1.30 12.86
N MET A 132 1.09 -1.76 12.22
CA MET A 132 1.14 -3.09 11.64
C MET A 132 1.85 -4.06 12.57
N ARG A 133 1.24 -5.20 12.84
CA ARG A 133 1.86 -6.31 13.56
C ARG A 133 2.15 -7.46 12.60
N GLY A 134 3.29 -8.12 12.79
CA GLY A 134 3.60 -9.40 12.14
C GLY A 134 2.93 -10.57 12.86
N ASP A 135 3.02 -11.76 12.26
CA ASP A 135 2.55 -13.03 12.88
C ASP A 135 3.25 -13.36 14.20
N ASP A 136 4.43 -12.80 14.43
CA ASP A 136 5.20 -12.90 15.69
C ASP A 136 4.67 -11.97 16.79
N GLY A 137 3.62 -11.18 16.50
CA GLY A 137 3.01 -10.22 17.42
C GLY A 137 3.82 -8.93 17.62
N HIS A 138 4.99 -8.80 16.99
CA HIS A 138 5.80 -7.59 17.07
C HIS A 138 5.33 -6.52 16.09
N THR A 139 5.57 -5.25 16.43
CA THR A 139 5.33 -4.13 15.52
C THR A 139 6.26 -4.23 14.33
N SER A 140 5.69 -4.35 13.13
CA SER A 140 6.44 -4.34 11.88
C SER A 140 6.86 -2.92 11.52
N PRO A 141 8.11 -2.68 11.10
CA PRO A 141 8.56 -1.36 10.68
C PRO A 141 7.91 -1.00 9.33
N SER A 142 6.69 -0.44 9.39
CA SER A 142 5.87 -0.08 8.23
C SER A 142 6.08 1.37 7.77
N LEU A 143 6.56 2.24 8.65
CA LEU A 143 6.77 3.66 8.36
C LEU A 143 8.03 3.90 7.55
N ARG A 144 7.99 4.86 6.65
CA ARG A 144 9.06 5.15 5.69
C ARG A 144 9.31 6.65 5.60
N ARG A 145 10.55 6.99 5.23
CA ARG A 145 10.97 8.33 4.84
C ARG A 145 11.11 8.44 3.34
N GLU A 146 10.99 9.64 2.82
CA GLU A 146 11.13 9.95 1.39
C GLU A 146 12.45 9.37 0.83
N PRO A 147 12.44 8.68 -0.30
CA PRO A 147 13.64 8.19 -0.96
C PRO A 147 14.64 9.32 -1.26
N SER A 148 15.91 9.12 -0.91
CA SER A 148 16.99 10.06 -1.22
C SER A 148 18.26 9.34 -1.64
N ILE A 149 19.19 10.06 -2.30
CA ILE A 149 20.48 9.50 -2.71
C ILE A 149 21.26 8.98 -1.50
N ALA A 150 21.27 9.74 -0.39
CA ALA A 150 21.99 9.36 0.82
C ALA A 150 21.43 8.07 1.44
N ARG A 151 20.09 7.97 1.53
CA ARG A 151 19.40 6.77 2.05
C ARG A 151 19.63 5.57 1.14
N ALA A 152 19.50 5.73 -0.18
CA ALA A 152 19.76 4.66 -1.12
C ALA A 152 21.20 4.17 -1.09
N LEU A 153 22.18 5.08 -0.92
CA LEU A 153 23.60 4.73 -0.79
C LEU A 153 23.85 3.98 0.52
N ALA A 154 23.29 4.44 1.64
CA ALA A 154 23.41 3.75 2.92
C ALA A 154 22.76 2.36 2.89
N ASP A 155 21.58 2.20 2.28
CA ASP A 155 20.93 0.91 2.05
C ASP A 155 21.81 -0.02 1.20
N GLY A 156 22.45 0.54 0.17
CA GLY A 156 23.35 -0.16 -0.72
C GLY A 156 24.60 -0.70 -0.01
N LEU A 157 25.26 0.13 0.76
CA LEU A 157 26.55 -0.20 1.39
C LEU A 157 26.40 -0.97 2.72
N LEU A 158 25.42 -0.58 3.54
CA LEU A 158 25.27 -1.08 4.90
C LEU A 158 24.20 -2.17 5.04
N GLY A 159 23.34 -2.30 4.03
CA GLY A 159 22.18 -3.19 4.06
C GLY A 159 20.92 -2.49 4.59
N ALA A 160 19.79 -2.64 3.87
CA ALA A 160 18.52 -2.00 4.23
C ALA A 160 17.99 -2.44 5.61
N SER A 161 18.30 -3.65 6.05
CA SER A 161 17.85 -4.24 7.32
C SER A 161 18.70 -3.88 8.55
N TRP A 162 19.81 -3.13 8.40
CA TRP A 162 20.63 -2.75 9.56
C TRP A 162 19.96 -1.61 10.33
N ALA A 163 19.30 -1.94 11.43
CA ALA A 163 18.55 -1.01 12.27
C ALA A 163 19.44 0.00 13.05
N GLY A 164 20.71 -0.34 13.30
CA GLY A 164 21.64 0.49 14.10
C GLY A 164 22.18 1.75 13.40
N ARG A 165 21.78 2.03 12.15
CA ARG A 165 22.25 3.22 11.43
C ARG A 165 21.45 4.48 11.81
N PRO A 166 22.06 5.69 11.68
CA PRO A 166 21.34 6.93 11.91
C PRO A 166 20.06 7.02 11.09
N GLY A 167 18.94 7.45 11.70
CA GLY A 167 17.62 7.48 11.07
C GLY A 167 17.55 8.30 9.78
N TRP A 168 18.35 9.36 9.65
CA TRP A 168 18.40 10.19 8.44
C TRP A 168 19.05 9.47 7.23
N LEU A 169 19.82 8.38 7.48
CA LEU A 169 20.39 7.49 6.45
C LEU A 169 19.52 6.28 6.15
N SER A 170 18.32 6.17 6.72
CA SER A 170 17.41 5.04 6.50
C SER A 170 16.10 5.52 5.91
N GLU A 171 15.67 4.88 4.81
CA GLU A 171 14.31 5.04 4.30
C GLU A 171 13.30 4.41 5.27
N MET A 172 13.63 3.24 5.82
CA MET A 172 12.82 2.57 6.83
C MET A 172 12.98 3.24 8.21
N VAL A 173 11.88 3.44 8.93
CA VAL A 173 11.89 3.91 10.30
C VAL A 173 12.09 2.72 11.23
N TRP A 174 13.28 2.60 11.80
CA TRP A 174 13.66 1.48 12.68
C TRP A 174 13.47 1.77 14.16
N ASP A 175 13.40 3.05 14.55
CA ASP A 175 13.29 3.46 15.94
C ASP A 175 11.94 3.01 16.53
N PRO A 176 11.93 2.08 17.51
CA PRO A 176 10.69 1.57 18.09
C PRO A 176 9.87 2.65 18.78
N SER A 177 10.53 3.69 19.31
CA SER A 177 9.85 4.77 20.04
C SER A 177 8.89 5.56 19.15
N VAL A 178 9.18 5.64 17.84
CA VAL A 178 8.30 6.30 16.86
C VAL A 178 6.96 5.55 16.71
N TYR A 179 6.93 4.26 17.01
CA TYR A 179 5.74 3.43 16.92
C TYR A 179 4.89 3.43 18.19
N GLU A 180 5.35 4.09 19.27
CA GLU A 180 4.62 4.12 20.54
C GLU A 180 3.70 5.34 20.68
N ALA A 181 3.85 6.35 19.83
CA ALA A 181 3.07 7.58 19.90
C ALA A 181 2.53 7.98 18.50
N PRO A 182 1.36 8.66 18.45
CA PRO A 182 0.89 9.23 17.20
C PRO A 182 1.85 10.30 16.69
N GLY A 183 2.05 10.34 15.36
CA GLY A 183 2.99 11.29 14.78
C GLY A 183 2.81 11.45 13.25
N PRO A 184 3.39 12.49 12.66
CA PRO A 184 3.40 12.67 11.23
C PRO A 184 4.32 11.64 10.56
N VAL A 185 3.92 11.18 9.38
CA VAL A 185 4.72 10.25 8.56
C VAL A 185 4.84 10.75 7.14
N GLU A 186 5.96 10.42 6.48
CA GLU A 186 6.12 10.80 5.08
C GLU A 186 5.38 9.83 4.16
N TRP A 187 5.47 8.52 4.42
CA TRP A 187 4.68 7.47 3.80
C TRP A 187 4.79 6.17 4.60
N ALA A 188 3.94 5.22 4.30
CA ALA A 188 3.99 3.88 4.90
C ALA A 188 3.75 2.82 3.83
N THR A 189 4.03 1.55 4.16
CA THR A 189 3.73 0.43 3.26
C THR A 189 2.25 0.41 2.90
N GLY A 190 1.93 0.15 1.63
CA GLY A 190 0.59 0.27 1.05
C GLY A 190 -0.44 -0.76 1.54
N ALA A 191 -0.15 -1.48 2.63
CA ALA A 191 -1.03 -2.53 3.13
C ALA A 191 -2.31 -1.99 3.80
N ALA A 192 -2.25 -0.82 4.47
CA ALA A 192 -3.40 -0.15 5.08
C ALA A 192 -3.22 1.37 5.06
N LEU A 193 -4.13 2.08 4.37
CA LEU A 193 -4.14 3.54 4.26
C LEU A 193 -5.58 4.05 4.22
N LEU A 194 -5.96 4.85 5.21
CA LEU A 194 -7.22 5.59 5.24
C LEU A 194 -6.98 7.02 4.76
N VAL A 195 -7.84 7.53 3.87
CA VAL A 195 -7.74 8.88 3.30
C VAL A 195 -9.12 9.52 3.32
N SER A 196 -9.24 10.81 3.61
CA SER A 196 -10.51 11.54 3.47
C SER A 196 -10.97 11.54 2.01
N ALA A 197 -12.29 11.55 1.79
CA ALA A 197 -12.83 11.56 0.42
C ALA A 197 -12.41 12.80 -0.35
N ASP A 198 -12.29 13.93 0.32
CA ASP A 198 -11.89 15.19 -0.28
C ASP A 198 -10.43 15.19 -0.71
N ALA A 199 -9.53 14.70 0.14
CA ALA A 199 -8.11 14.54 -0.22
C ALA A 199 -7.91 13.49 -1.34
N ASP A 200 -8.64 12.36 -1.29
CA ASP A 200 -8.61 11.36 -2.37
C ASP A 200 -9.08 11.94 -3.70
N ALA A 201 -10.11 12.80 -3.68
CA ALA A 201 -10.60 13.48 -4.87
C ALA A 201 -9.60 14.54 -5.40
N ALA A 202 -8.99 15.32 -4.52
CA ALA A 202 -8.02 16.36 -4.87
C ALA A 202 -6.73 15.77 -5.46
N VAL A 203 -6.17 14.73 -4.83
CA VAL A 203 -4.95 14.05 -5.28
C VAL A 203 -5.20 13.23 -6.56
N GLY A 204 -6.43 12.73 -6.73
CA GLY A 204 -6.86 12.01 -7.93
C GLY A 204 -6.41 10.55 -7.97
N ALA A 205 -6.34 9.98 -9.18
CA ALA A 205 -6.06 8.57 -9.39
C ALA A 205 -4.63 8.16 -8.97
N TRP A 206 -4.47 6.93 -8.55
CA TRP A 206 -3.15 6.30 -8.41
C TRP A 206 -2.47 6.21 -9.77
N ASP A 207 -1.15 6.42 -9.83
CA ASP A 207 -0.40 6.47 -11.11
C ASP A 207 -0.13 5.05 -11.65
N ASP A 208 -1.19 4.38 -12.09
CA ASP A 208 -1.15 3.01 -12.61
C ASP A 208 -0.43 2.90 -13.96
N GLN A 209 -0.18 4.03 -14.62
CA GLN A 209 0.60 4.07 -15.85
C GLN A 209 2.10 3.89 -15.57
N ARG A 210 2.59 4.28 -14.38
CA ARG A 210 3.99 4.13 -13.98
C ARG A 210 4.22 3.00 -13.02
N PHE A 211 3.30 2.79 -12.08
CA PHE A 211 3.46 1.88 -10.96
C PHE A 211 2.37 0.79 -10.99
N PHE A 212 2.73 -0.34 -11.56
CA PHE A 212 1.89 -1.54 -11.55
C PHE A 212 1.80 -2.13 -10.14
N LEU A 213 2.94 -2.22 -9.46
CA LEU A 213 3.14 -2.71 -8.10
C LEU A 213 4.46 -2.12 -7.59
N TYR A 214 4.52 -1.73 -6.32
CA TYR A 214 5.63 -1.03 -5.64
C TYR A 214 5.82 0.43 -6.07
N SER A 215 6.08 1.30 -5.11
CA SER A 215 6.21 2.76 -5.18
C SER A 215 4.93 3.54 -5.50
N GLU A 216 3.81 2.89 -5.72
CA GLU A 216 2.50 3.53 -5.90
C GLU A 216 2.06 4.26 -4.63
N GLU A 217 2.21 3.65 -3.46
CA GLU A 217 1.91 4.25 -2.16
C GLU A 217 2.88 5.39 -1.83
N THR A 218 4.16 5.25 -2.20
CA THR A 218 5.15 6.33 -2.04
C THR A 218 4.74 7.55 -2.87
N ASP A 219 4.31 7.32 -4.11
CA ASP A 219 3.82 8.35 -5.02
C ASP A 219 2.54 9.02 -4.51
N TYR A 220 1.59 8.22 -4.08
CA TYR A 220 0.30 8.71 -3.60
C TYR A 220 0.46 9.54 -2.31
N CYS A 221 1.23 9.05 -1.34
CA CYS A 221 1.55 9.77 -0.11
C CYS A 221 2.33 11.07 -0.38
N ARG A 222 3.24 11.07 -1.36
CA ARG A 222 3.94 12.30 -1.76
C ARG A 222 2.98 13.32 -2.35
N ARG A 223 2.03 12.91 -3.19
CA ARG A 223 1.04 13.82 -3.76
C ARG A 223 0.11 14.39 -2.68
N LEU A 224 -0.32 13.58 -1.70
CA LEU A 224 -1.05 14.09 -0.52
C LEU A 224 -0.27 15.20 0.18
N ARG A 225 1.00 14.97 0.50
CA ARG A 225 1.85 15.97 1.16
C ARG A 225 2.11 17.22 0.30
N ALA A 226 2.17 17.07 -1.03
CA ALA A 226 2.34 18.19 -1.95
C ALA A 226 1.11 19.12 -1.99
N GLU A 227 -0.09 18.58 -1.75
CA GLU A 227 -1.33 19.36 -1.55
C GLU A 227 -1.44 19.96 -0.14
N GLY A 228 -0.43 19.75 0.74
CA GLY A 228 -0.43 20.25 2.11
C GLY A 228 -1.15 19.35 3.12
N TYR A 229 -1.59 18.17 2.74
CA TYR A 229 -2.29 17.23 3.62
C TYR A 229 -1.32 16.47 4.53
N ALA A 230 -1.66 16.37 5.82
CA ALA A 230 -0.89 15.58 6.77
C ALA A 230 -1.30 14.10 6.71
N ILE A 231 -0.29 13.23 6.79
CA ILE A 231 -0.46 11.79 6.99
C ILE A 231 -0.08 11.51 8.43
N ARG A 232 -0.97 10.87 9.20
CA ARG A 232 -0.81 10.59 10.63
C ARG A 232 -0.67 9.10 10.88
N TYR A 233 0.28 8.72 11.70
CA TYR A 233 0.37 7.38 12.27
C TYR A 233 -0.53 7.29 13.51
N ALA A 234 -1.36 6.23 13.56
CA ALA A 234 -2.28 5.93 14.65
C ALA A 234 -1.86 4.62 15.34
N PRO A 235 -1.08 4.68 16.44
CA PRO A 235 -0.56 3.48 17.12
C PRO A 235 -1.64 2.62 17.76
N ASP A 236 -2.78 3.21 18.15
CA ASP A 236 -3.90 2.49 18.76
C ASP A 236 -4.82 1.80 17.75
N ALA A 237 -4.66 2.08 16.48
CA ALA A 237 -5.28 1.34 15.40
C ALA A 237 -4.33 0.22 14.94
N GLU A 238 -4.71 -1.03 15.16
CA GLU A 238 -3.83 -2.16 14.86
C GLU A 238 -4.37 -3.02 13.73
N VAL A 239 -3.47 -3.46 12.85
CA VAL A 239 -3.75 -4.49 11.83
C VAL A 239 -2.67 -5.57 11.90
N LEU A 240 -3.09 -6.83 11.84
CA LEU A 240 -2.18 -7.96 11.69
C LEU A 240 -1.94 -8.19 10.19
N HIS A 241 -0.67 -8.23 9.78
CA HIS A 241 -0.27 -8.47 8.39
C HIS A 241 0.55 -9.75 8.29
N ARG A 242 -0.01 -10.76 7.66
CA ARG A 242 0.64 -12.07 7.52
C ARG A 242 1.79 -12.09 6.51
N GLY A 243 1.93 -11.04 5.70
CA GLY A 243 3.13 -10.77 4.91
C GLY A 243 3.46 -11.78 3.81
N ALA A 244 2.49 -12.58 3.35
CA ALA A 244 2.75 -13.69 2.41
C ALA A 244 2.34 -13.40 0.95
N GLY A 245 1.78 -12.20 0.64
CA GLY A 245 0.99 -12.02 -0.58
C GLY A 245 1.74 -12.00 -1.90
N SER A 246 2.79 -11.21 -2.05
CA SER A 246 3.36 -10.90 -3.38
C SER A 246 4.44 -11.87 -3.86
N GLY A 247 4.97 -12.72 -2.99
CA GLY A 247 6.11 -13.58 -3.29
C GLY A 247 7.40 -12.78 -3.58
N THR A 248 8.51 -13.50 -3.76
CA THR A 248 9.84 -12.91 -4.00
C THR A 248 10.43 -13.32 -5.35
N SER A 249 9.62 -13.30 -6.42
CA SER A 249 10.16 -13.65 -7.74
C SER A 249 11.24 -12.66 -8.17
N PRO A 250 12.26 -13.10 -8.93
CA PRO A 250 13.30 -12.20 -9.45
C PRO A 250 12.75 -11.01 -10.23
N ASP A 251 11.63 -11.17 -10.94
CA ASP A 251 10.99 -10.09 -11.69
C ASP A 251 10.33 -9.06 -10.78
N LEU A 252 9.74 -9.48 -9.65
CA LEU A 252 9.17 -8.55 -8.66
C LEU A 252 10.27 -7.77 -7.92
N VAL A 253 11.39 -8.40 -7.59
CA VAL A 253 12.57 -7.67 -7.06
C VAL A 253 13.05 -6.64 -8.05
N ALA A 254 13.18 -7.00 -9.33
CA ALA A 254 13.58 -6.08 -10.38
C ALA A 254 12.57 -4.94 -10.59
N LEU A 255 11.28 -5.24 -10.53
CA LEU A 255 10.21 -4.24 -10.63
C LEU A 255 10.29 -3.21 -9.50
N ASN A 256 10.50 -3.66 -8.27
CA ASN A 256 10.66 -2.79 -7.11
C ASN A 256 11.82 -1.80 -7.32
N GLU A 257 13.01 -2.30 -7.66
CA GLU A 257 14.19 -1.42 -7.85
C GLU A 257 14.03 -0.48 -9.06
N VAL A 258 13.41 -0.94 -10.15
CA VAL A 258 13.10 -0.07 -11.29
C VAL A 258 12.07 0.98 -10.91
N ASN A 259 11.05 0.64 -10.12
CA ASN A 259 10.02 1.59 -9.70
C ASN A 259 10.56 2.63 -8.71
N ARG A 260 11.49 2.28 -7.82
CA ARG A 260 12.23 3.26 -7.02
C ARG A 260 12.94 4.30 -7.91
N VAL A 261 13.58 3.87 -9.00
CA VAL A 261 14.21 4.79 -9.98
C VAL A 261 13.17 5.58 -10.77
N ARG A 262 12.04 4.97 -11.17
CA ARG A 262 10.91 5.68 -11.85
C ARG A 262 10.32 6.76 -10.96
N TYR A 263 10.08 6.43 -9.68
CA TYR A 263 9.61 7.36 -8.67
C TYR A 263 10.56 8.55 -8.51
N TYR A 264 11.85 8.27 -8.28
CA TYR A 264 12.83 9.33 -8.10
C TYR A 264 12.90 10.27 -9.32
N ARG A 265 12.84 9.71 -10.53
CA ARG A 265 12.80 10.49 -11.79
C ARG A 265 11.54 11.34 -11.98
N LYS A 266 10.42 10.91 -11.42
CA LYS A 266 9.17 11.68 -11.52
C LYS A 266 9.29 13.03 -10.81
N TYR A 267 10.09 13.10 -9.77
CA TYR A 267 10.16 14.25 -8.87
C TYR A 267 11.48 14.98 -8.83
N HIS A 268 12.50 14.48 -9.49
CA HIS A 268 13.85 15.06 -9.47
C HIS A 268 14.41 15.28 -10.88
N GLY A 269 15.29 16.28 -11.02
CA GLY A 269 15.96 16.59 -12.28
C GLY A 269 16.84 15.45 -12.81
N PRO A 270 17.26 15.55 -14.08
CA PRO A 270 17.94 14.46 -14.78
C PRO A 270 19.27 14.04 -14.14
N VAL A 271 20.04 14.99 -13.62
CA VAL A 271 21.35 14.71 -12.99
C VAL A 271 21.15 13.93 -11.69
N ALA A 272 20.31 14.42 -10.77
CA ALA A 272 20.00 13.73 -9.52
C ALA A 272 19.43 12.34 -9.77
N SER A 273 18.56 12.19 -10.77
CA SER A 273 17.99 10.90 -11.16
C SER A 273 19.03 9.93 -11.74
N ALA A 274 20.03 10.43 -12.46
CA ALA A 274 21.12 9.61 -12.95
C ALA A 274 22.01 9.11 -11.79
N VAL A 275 22.33 10.00 -10.84
CA VAL A 275 23.08 9.65 -9.63
C VAL A 275 22.32 8.62 -8.80
N PHE A 276 21.03 8.84 -8.52
CA PHE A 276 20.19 7.89 -7.78
C PHE A 276 20.18 6.51 -8.44
N ARG A 277 19.97 6.46 -9.77
CA ARG A 277 20.03 5.20 -10.53
C ARG A 277 21.41 4.54 -10.44
N GLY A 278 22.50 5.30 -10.49
CA GLY A 278 23.86 4.79 -10.30
C GLY A 278 24.07 4.15 -8.94
N VAL A 279 23.53 4.78 -7.88
CA VAL A 279 23.56 4.24 -6.52
C VAL A 279 22.76 2.94 -6.40
N VAL A 280 21.56 2.88 -6.98
CA VAL A 280 20.77 1.63 -6.99
C VAL A 280 21.50 0.53 -7.77
N ILE A 281 22.10 0.84 -8.95
CA ILE A 281 22.92 -0.11 -9.71
C ILE A 281 24.09 -0.64 -8.86
N LEU A 282 24.79 0.22 -8.12
CA LEU A 282 25.86 -0.18 -7.22
C LEU A 282 25.35 -1.12 -6.12
N SER A 283 24.22 -0.78 -5.52
CA SER A 283 23.57 -1.64 -4.52
C SER A 283 23.28 -3.05 -5.03
N GLU A 284 22.73 -3.14 -6.26
CA GLU A 284 22.41 -4.42 -6.89
C GLU A 284 23.66 -5.21 -7.29
N LEU A 285 24.70 -4.53 -7.72
CA LEU A 285 26.00 -5.13 -8.05
C LEU A 285 26.64 -5.77 -6.81
N LEU A 286 26.62 -5.09 -5.66
CA LEU A 286 27.15 -5.61 -4.40
C LEU A 286 26.41 -6.88 -3.93
N ARG A 287 25.17 -7.08 -4.38
CA ARG A 287 24.32 -8.23 -4.05
C ARG A 287 24.07 -9.19 -5.22
N ILE A 288 24.89 -9.13 -6.26
CA ILE A 288 24.71 -9.83 -7.54
C ILE A 288 24.56 -11.37 -7.39
N ARG A 289 25.02 -11.94 -6.29
CA ARG A 289 24.88 -13.38 -6.01
C ARG A 289 23.42 -13.81 -5.85
N ARG A 290 22.52 -12.89 -5.47
CA ARG A 290 21.09 -13.17 -5.32
C ARG A 290 20.39 -13.07 -6.68
N PRO A 291 19.54 -14.05 -7.09
CA PRO A 291 18.89 -14.06 -8.41
C PRO A 291 18.07 -12.77 -8.70
N GLY A 292 17.32 -12.29 -7.71
CA GLY A 292 16.53 -11.06 -7.84
C GLY A 292 17.39 -9.83 -8.12
N ASN A 293 18.52 -9.68 -7.41
CA ASN A 293 19.44 -8.55 -7.59
C ASN A 293 20.14 -8.60 -8.97
N ARG A 294 20.49 -9.80 -9.47
CA ARG A 294 20.98 -9.95 -10.85
C ARG A 294 19.94 -9.49 -11.87
N ARG A 295 18.67 -9.88 -11.66
CA ARG A 295 17.57 -9.48 -12.55
C ARG A 295 17.37 -7.96 -12.50
N ALA A 296 17.35 -7.36 -11.30
CA ALA A 296 17.25 -5.92 -11.09
C ALA A 296 18.40 -5.18 -11.78
N LEU A 297 19.64 -5.61 -11.57
CA LEU A 297 20.82 -5.04 -12.25
C LEU A 297 20.67 -5.09 -13.76
N HIS A 298 20.28 -6.25 -14.33
CA HIS A 298 20.07 -6.38 -15.77
C HIS A 298 19.03 -5.38 -16.29
N MET A 299 17.93 -5.17 -15.57
CA MET A 299 16.90 -4.20 -15.94
C MET A 299 17.39 -2.75 -15.79
N LEU A 300 18.09 -2.44 -14.69
CA LEU A 300 18.58 -1.10 -14.41
C LEU A 300 19.64 -0.60 -15.41
N LEU A 301 20.41 -1.48 -16.03
CA LEU A 301 21.43 -1.09 -17.01
C LEU A 301 20.84 -0.51 -18.32
N SER A 302 19.59 -0.82 -18.68
CA SER A 302 18.97 -0.27 -19.89
C SER A 302 17.46 -0.06 -19.69
N ARG A 303 16.99 1.17 -19.90
CA ARG A 303 15.55 1.50 -19.84
C ARG A 303 14.72 0.75 -20.88
N ARG A 304 15.31 0.39 -22.02
CA ARG A 304 14.62 -0.40 -23.06
C ARG A 304 14.18 -1.78 -22.54
N ARG A 305 14.84 -2.31 -21.50
CA ARG A 305 14.50 -3.60 -20.89
C ARG A 305 13.31 -3.54 -19.95
N TRP A 306 12.92 -2.35 -19.52
CA TRP A 306 11.80 -2.18 -18.55
C TRP A 306 10.46 -2.65 -19.11
N VAL A 307 10.32 -2.75 -20.44
CA VAL A 307 9.14 -3.32 -21.10
C VAL A 307 8.93 -4.82 -20.82
N ASN A 308 9.96 -5.50 -20.32
CA ASN A 308 9.89 -6.92 -19.97
C ASN A 308 9.52 -7.16 -18.49
N LEU A 309 9.19 -6.11 -17.75
CA LEU A 309 8.71 -6.21 -16.37
C LEU A 309 7.19 -6.30 -16.31
N PRO A 310 6.61 -6.88 -15.24
CA PRO A 310 5.17 -6.90 -15.06
C PRO A 310 4.56 -5.49 -15.19
N GLY A 311 3.41 -5.39 -15.85
CA GLY A 311 2.69 -4.13 -16.06
C GLY A 311 3.26 -3.22 -17.17
N ALA A 312 4.35 -3.59 -17.82
CA ALA A 312 5.02 -2.73 -18.82
C ALA A 312 4.19 -2.45 -20.09
N THR A 313 3.25 -3.30 -20.44
CA THR A 313 2.38 -3.14 -21.61
C THR A 313 1.44 -1.93 -21.55
N ARG A 314 1.28 -1.30 -20.38
CA ARG A 314 0.48 -0.09 -20.17
C ARG A 314 1.27 1.20 -20.41
N THR A 315 2.59 1.16 -20.36
CA THR A 315 3.46 2.35 -20.45
C THR A 315 3.76 2.82 -21.88
N ILE A 316 3.17 2.17 -22.91
CA ILE A 316 3.44 2.43 -24.33
C ILE A 316 2.13 2.85 -25.05
N ARG A 317 1.36 3.79 -24.48
CA ARG A 317 0.36 4.56 -25.25
C ARG A 317 0.43 6.03 -24.90
#